data_fac21d2807211a70307fbfe3da9baf7a
#
_entry.id   fac21d2807211a70307fbfe3da9baf7a
#
_cell.length_a   1.000
_cell.length_b   1.000
_cell.length_c   1.000
_cell.angle_alpha   90.00
_cell.angle_beta   90.00
_cell.angle_gamma   90.00
#
_symmetry.space_group_name_H-M   'P 1'
#
loop_
_entity.id
_entity.type
_entity.pdbx_description
1 polymer ?
#
loop_
_entity_poly.entity_id
_entity_poly.type
_entity_poly.pdbx_seq_one_letter_code
_entity_poly.pdbx_strand_id
1 'polypeptide(L)'
;RAYEYYSQINPAAKNDSIDLYEIEPYVYAQNILGDEHPQFGLGRNSWLSGTASWCYQAGTQWILGIRAEYDGLLIDPCIPSKWDGFKATRMYRGVTYHITVINPKHVCKGVAKVTVNGKQAEGRLVRAGEGLSEVSVEVEMGS
;
A
#
# COMPACT_ATOMS: atom_id res chain seq x y z
N ARG A 1 2.82 -12.22 5.49
CA ARG A 1 2.13 -13.00 4.43
C ARG A 1 1.47 -12.09 3.37
N ALA A 2 0.59 -11.12 3.70
CA ALA A 2 -0.09 -10.29 2.70
C ALA A 2 0.89 -9.58 1.76
N TYR A 3 1.92 -8.93 2.31
CA TYR A 3 2.97 -8.28 1.53
C TYR A 3 3.81 -9.28 0.70
N GLU A 4 4.05 -10.47 1.20
CA GLU A 4 4.75 -11.54 0.48
C GLU A 4 3.99 -11.94 -0.78
N TYR A 5 2.69 -12.23 -0.65
CA TYR A 5 1.83 -12.53 -1.81
C TYR A 5 1.73 -11.37 -2.78
N TYR A 6 1.57 -10.15 -2.25
CA TYR A 6 1.58 -8.94 -3.08
C TYR A 6 2.87 -8.80 -3.89
N SER A 7 4.03 -9.05 -3.26
CA SER A 7 5.33 -8.98 -3.92
C SER A 7 5.51 -10.06 -4.98
N GLN A 8 4.99 -11.28 -4.74
CA GLN A 8 5.12 -12.39 -5.67
C GLN A 8 4.40 -12.15 -7.01
N ILE A 9 3.29 -11.41 -7.01
CA ILE A 9 2.53 -11.09 -8.23
C ILE A 9 2.94 -9.76 -8.86
N ASN A 10 3.81 -8.98 -8.21
CA ASN A 10 4.26 -7.69 -8.72
C ASN A 10 5.13 -7.87 -9.96
N PRO A 11 4.83 -7.21 -11.10
CA PRO A 11 5.62 -7.30 -12.32
C PRO A 11 7.11 -7.02 -12.10
N ALA A 12 7.45 -6.00 -11.30
CA ALA A 12 8.84 -5.65 -10.99
C ALA A 12 9.63 -6.77 -10.31
N ALA A 13 8.95 -7.68 -9.58
CA ALA A 13 9.57 -8.84 -8.96
C ALA A 13 9.86 -9.99 -9.95
N LYS A 14 9.47 -9.83 -11.22
CA LYS A 14 9.67 -10.81 -12.29
C LYS A 14 10.79 -10.43 -13.25
N ASN A 15 11.46 -9.30 -13.05
CA ASN A 15 12.50 -8.81 -13.96
C ASN A 15 13.66 -9.80 -14.14
N ASP A 16 14.06 -10.50 -13.08
CA ASP A 16 15.14 -11.50 -13.13
C ASP A 16 14.75 -12.80 -13.86
N SER A 17 13.46 -12.96 -14.17
CA SER A 17 12.91 -14.14 -14.88
C SER A 17 12.00 -13.71 -16.02
N ILE A 18 12.34 -12.61 -16.69
CA ILE A 18 11.49 -12.01 -17.73
C ILE A 18 11.31 -12.95 -18.94
N ASP A 19 12.33 -13.70 -19.29
CA ASP A 19 12.28 -14.68 -20.41
C ASP A 19 11.33 -15.85 -20.12
N LEU A 20 11.07 -16.14 -18.85
CA LEU A 20 10.09 -17.14 -18.43
C LEU A 20 8.69 -16.51 -18.26
N TYR A 21 8.65 -15.31 -17.67
CA TYR A 21 7.38 -14.63 -17.39
C TYR A 21 6.70 -14.11 -18.66
N GLU A 22 7.48 -13.64 -19.64
CA GLU A 22 7.06 -13.20 -20.99
C GLU A 22 5.96 -12.10 -21.00
N ILE A 23 5.77 -11.39 -19.89
CA ILE A 23 4.86 -10.24 -19.79
C ILE A 23 5.70 -8.96 -19.62
N GLU A 24 5.21 -7.85 -20.10
CA GLU A 24 5.86 -6.56 -19.95
C GLU A 24 6.19 -6.27 -18.47
N PRO A 25 7.41 -5.78 -18.15
CA PRO A 25 7.90 -5.68 -16.77
C PRO A 25 7.13 -4.71 -15.88
N TYR A 26 6.13 -4.03 -16.40
CA TYR A 26 5.26 -3.07 -15.71
C TYR A 26 3.78 -3.45 -15.80
N VAL A 27 3.45 -4.65 -16.33
CA VAL A 27 2.07 -5.12 -16.51
C VAL A 27 1.78 -6.33 -15.62
N TYR A 28 0.62 -6.32 -14.99
CA TYR A 28 0.12 -7.49 -14.27
C TYR A 28 -0.51 -8.49 -15.26
N ALA A 29 -0.07 -9.74 -15.21
CA ALA A 29 -0.75 -10.82 -15.91
C ALA A 29 -2.14 -11.08 -15.33
N GLN A 30 -3.07 -11.58 -16.14
CA GLN A 30 -4.35 -12.09 -15.66
C GLN A 30 -4.14 -13.35 -14.81
N ASN A 31 -3.26 -14.24 -15.25
CA ASN A 31 -2.87 -15.45 -14.55
C ASN A 31 -1.42 -15.80 -14.86
N ILE A 32 -0.83 -16.60 -13.98
CA ILE A 32 0.51 -17.20 -14.13
C ILE A 32 0.32 -18.70 -14.07
N LEU A 33 0.95 -19.43 -14.99
CA LEU A 33 0.81 -20.87 -15.04
C LEU A 33 1.48 -21.53 -13.82
N GLY A 34 0.73 -22.42 -13.17
CA GLY A 34 1.14 -23.12 -11.96
C GLY A 34 2.19 -24.20 -12.19
N ASP A 35 2.66 -24.78 -11.10
CA ASP A 35 3.77 -25.73 -11.05
C ASP A 35 3.50 -27.07 -11.75
N GLU A 36 2.24 -27.45 -11.92
CA GLU A 36 1.87 -28.65 -12.69
C GLU A 36 1.89 -28.42 -14.22
N HIS A 37 2.03 -27.16 -14.68
CA HIS A 37 2.04 -26.87 -16.10
C HIS A 37 3.46 -26.92 -16.68
N PRO A 38 3.67 -27.49 -17.90
CA PRO A 38 4.98 -27.55 -18.56
C PRO A 38 5.69 -26.19 -18.71
N GLN A 39 4.92 -25.10 -18.79
CA GLN A 39 5.41 -23.72 -18.84
C GLN A 39 5.18 -22.98 -17.51
N PHE A 40 5.49 -23.64 -16.41
CA PHE A 40 5.36 -23.04 -15.06
C PHE A 40 6.06 -21.68 -14.99
N GLY A 41 5.34 -20.68 -14.47
CA GLY A 41 5.85 -19.31 -14.33
C GLY A 41 5.53 -18.38 -15.50
N LEU A 42 5.06 -18.89 -16.64
CA LEU A 42 4.64 -18.08 -17.79
C LEU A 42 3.39 -17.27 -17.46
N GLY A 43 3.45 -15.97 -17.66
CA GLY A 43 2.31 -15.06 -17.56
C GLY A 43 1.40 -15.15 -18.78
N ARG A 44 0.10 -14.94 -18.58
CA ARG A 44 -0.89 -14.99 -19.67
C ARG A 44 -1.81 -13.79 -19.62
N ASN A 45 -2.26 -13.39 -20.81
CA ASN A 45 -3.26 -12.33 -21.00
C ASN A 45 -2.86 -11.01 -20.33
N SER A 46 -1.74 -10.43 -20.77
CA SER A 46 -1.35 -9.06 -20.39
C SER A 46 -2.42 -8.06 -20.84
N TRP A 47 -2.60 -6.99 -20.09
CA TRP A 47 -3.57 -5.91 -20.31
C TRP A 47 -5.06 -6.29 -20.19
N LEU A 48 -5.40 -7.57 -20.05
CA LEU A 48 -6.77 -8.07 -20.03
C LEU A 48 -7.25 -8.44 -18.62
N SER A 49 -6.87 -7.68 -17.60
CA SER A 49 -7.28 -7.96 -16.23
C SER A 49 -7.52 -6.71 -15.40
N GLY A 50 -8.34 -6.84 -14.36
CA GLY A 50 -8.47 -5.82 -13.30
C GLY A 50 -7.36 -5.87 -12.25
N THR A 51 -6.32 -6.68 -12.43
CA THR A 51 -5.29 -6.94 -11.41
C THR A 51 -4.54 -5.68 -11.02
N ALA A 52 -4.21 -4.79 -11.98
CA ALA A 52 -3.53 -3.54 -11.69
C ALA A 52 -4.33 -2.64 -10.72
N SER A 53 -5.64 -2.50 -10.96
CA SER A 53 -6.53 -1.72 -10.08
C SER A 53 -6.64 -2.34 -8.69
N TRP A 54 -6.79 -3.67 -8.62
CA TRP A 54 -6.86 -4.39 -7.36
C TRP A 54 -5.56 -4.32 -6.57
N CYS A 55 -4.41 -4.49 -7.23
CA CYS A 55 -3.10 -4.37 -6.60
C CYS A 55 -2.80 -2.94 -6.15
N TYR A 56 -3.22 -1.93 -6.91
CA TYR A 56 -3.14 -0.54 -6.47
C TYR A 56 -3.94 -0.31 -5.17
N GLN A 57 -5.18 -0.82 -5.10
CA GLN A 57 -5.99 -0.73 -3.89
C GLN A 57 -5.39 -1.54 -2.74
N ALA A 58 -4.92 -2.77 -3.00
CA ALA A 58 -4.27 -3.60 -1.99
C ALA A 58 -3.02 -2.91 -1.42
N GLY A 59 -2.17 -2.34 -2.27
CA GLY A 59 -0.98 -1.61 -1.85
C GLY A 59 -1.31 -0.36 -1.03
N THR A 60 -2.16 0.51 -1.57
CA THR A 60 -2.44 1.81 -0.95
C THR A 60 -3.37 1.74 0.25
N GLN A 61 -4.46 0.98 0.14
CA GLN A 61 -5.51 0.98 1.17
C GLN A 61 -5.28 -0.07 2.26
N TRP A 62 -4.59 -1.19 1.96
CA TRP A 62 -4.47 -2.29 2.90
C TRP A 62 -3.05 -2.52 3.40
N ILE A 63 -2.02 -2.38 2.56
CA ILE A 63 -0.62 -2.49 2.99
C ILE A 63 -0.16 -1.16 3.59
N LEU A 64 -0.20 -0.06 2.84
CA LEU A 64 0.09 1.26 3.39
C LEU A 64 -1.01 1.74 4.34
N GLY A 65 -2.21 1.18 4.22
CA GLY A 65 -3.31 1.41 5.13
C GLY A 65 -3.90 2.82 5.05
N ILE A 66 -3.81 3.49 3.91
CA ILE A 66 -4.33 4.86 3.71
C ILE A 66 -5.66 4.75 2.98
N ARG A 67 -6.76 4.75 3.73
CA ARG A 67 -8.13 4.58 3.18
C ARG A 67 -8.91 5.87 3.23
N ALA A 68 -9.59 6.16 2.11
CA ALA A 68 -10.58 7.23 2.06
C ALA A 68 -11.89 6.75 2.71
N GLU A 69 -12.30 7.44 3.76
CA GLU A 69 -13.56 7.25 4.46
C GLU A 69 -14.44 8.48 4.29
N TYR A 70 -15.74 8.37 4.62
CA TYR A 70 -16.66 9.50 4.44
C TYR A 70 -16.17 10.77 5.14
N ASP A 71 -15.62 10.67 6.35
CA ASP A 71 -15.24 11.82 7.18
C ASP A 71 -13.74 12.17 7.12
N GLY A 72 -12.91 11.47 6.34
CA GLY A 72 -11.48 11.75 6.30
C GLY A 72 -10.63 10.60 5.77
N LEU A 73 -9.37 10.56 6.15
CA LEU A 73 -8.47 9.45 5.85
C LEU A 73 -8.28 8.56 7.09
N LEU A 74 -8.59 7.29 6.97
CA LEU A 74 -8.23 6.29 7.97
C LEU A 74 -6.81 5.82 7.70
N ILE A 75 -5.93 5.90 8.72
CA ILE A 75 -4.54 5.46 8.62
C ILE A 75 -4.33 4.23 9.48
N ASP A 76 -4.18 3.06 8.86
CA ASP A 76 -4.08 1.75 9.52
C ASP A 76 -3.07 0.84 8.79
N PRO A 77 -1.76 1.13 8.86
CA PRO A 77 -0.73 0.39 8.14
C PRO A 77 -0.67 -1.09 8.52
N CYS A 78 -0.40 -1.94 7.51
CA CYS A 78 -0.09 -3.36 7.68
C CYS A 78 1.15 -3.70 6.84
N ILE A 79 2.31 -3.26 7.32
CA ILE A 79 3.60 -3.33 6.61
C ILE A 79 4.50 -4.45 7.14
N PRO A 80 5.52 -4.85 6.38
CA PRO A 80 6.55 -5.74 6.91
C PRO A 80 7.22 -5.17 8.16
N SER A 81 7.42 -6.00 9.18
CA SER A 81 8.09 -5.58 10.42
C SER A 81 9.52 -5.03 10.21
N LYS A 82 10.18 -5.45 9.12
CA LYS A 82 11.52 -4.95 8.76
C LYS A 82 11.54 -3.52 8.21
N TRP A 83 10.39 -2.90 7.95
CA TRP A 83 10.33 -1.52 7.52
C TRP A 83 10.34 -0.58 8.71
N ASP A 84 11.22 0.43 8.69
CA ASP A 84 11.27 1.48 9.70
C ASP A 84 10.09 2.44 9.60
N GLY A 85 9.38 2.41 8.49
CA GLY A 85 8.22 3.24 8.18
C GLY A 85 8.15 3.59 6.71
N PHE A 86 7.36 4.61 6.37
CA PHE A 86 7.24 5.15 5.01
C PHE A 86 6.70 6.57 5.03
N LYS A 87 6.80 7.24 3.89
CA LYS A 87 6.14 8.53 3.65
C LYS A 87 5.21 8.41 2.46
N ALA A 88 4.07 9.08 2.52
CA ALA A 88 3.10 9.14 1.45
C ALA A 88 2.46 10.52 1.38
N THR A 89 2.11 10.93 0.15
CA THR A 89 1.26 12.11 -0.07
C THR A 89 -0.04 11.65 -0.70
N ARG A 90 -1.15 12.06 -0.12
CA ARG A 90 -2.49 11.73 -0.61
C ARG A 90 -3.35 12.98 -0.76
N MET A 91 -3.86 13.21 -1.95
CA MET A 91 -4.90 14.20 -2.15
C MET A 91 -6.28 13.57 -1.90
N TYR A 92 -7.08 14.20 -1.04
CA TYR A 92 -8.44 13.76 -0.77
C TYR A 92 -9.34 14.96 -0.45
N ARG A 93 -10.44 15.08 -1.19
CA ARG A 93 -11.42 16.19 -1.06
C ARG A 93 -10.80 17.58 -1.07
N GLY A 94 -9.86 17.81 -1.98
CA GLY A 94 -9.19 19.10 -2.14
C GLY A 94 -8.12 19.42 -1.11
N VAL A 95 -7.85 18.49 -0.18
CA VAL A 95 -6.80 18.62 0.84
C VAL A 95 -5.66 17.67 0.52
N THR A 96 -4.42 18.16 0.61
CA THR A 96 -3.20 17.34 0.48
C THR A 96 -2.73 16.89 1.87
N TYR A 97 -2.67 15.58 2.07
CA TYR A 97 -2.17 14.98 3.31
C TYR A 97 -0.73 14.52 3.11
N HIS A 98 0.19 15.05 3.92
CA HIS A 98 1.58 14.62 4.02
C HIS A 98 1.71 13.64 5.19
N ILE A 99 1.79 12.37 4.87
CA ILE A 99 1.72 11.28 5.86
C ILE A 99 3.11 10.72 6.08
N THR A 100 3.59 10.72 7.32
CA THR A 100 4.83 10.06 7.75
C THR A 100 4.48 8.98 8.75
N VAL A 101 4.77 7.74 8.42
CA VAL A 101 4.60 6.58 9.32
C VAL A 101 5.98 6.14 9.80
N ILE A 102 6.13 5.96 11.10
CA ILE A 102 7.33 5.41 11.74
C ILE A 102 6.97 4.11 12.46
N ASN A 103 7.89 3.14 12.44
CA ASN A 103 7.71 1.81 13.02
C ASN A 103 8.84 1.45 13.98
N PRO A 104 9.01 2.18 15.09
CA PRO A 104 10.15 1.99 16.00
C PRO A 104 10.13 0.64 16.73
N LYS A 105 8.96 0.00 16.80
CA LYS A 105 8.79 -1.32 17.45
C LYS A 105 8.82 -2.49 16.47
N HIS A 106 9.04 -2.21 15.18
CA HIS A 106 9.08 -3.24 14.12
C HIS A 106 7.85 -4.18 14.14
N VAL A 107 6.66 -3.60 14.33
CA VAL A 107 5.40 -4.36 14.29
C VAL A 107 4.86 -4.44 12.86
N CYS A 108 4.11 -5.49 12.55
CA CYS A 108 3.45 -5.59 11.24
C CYS A 108 2.17 -4.77 11.17
N LYS A 109 1.51 -4.51 12.30
CA LYS A 109 0.24 -3.82 12.40
C LYS A 109 0.08 -3.18 13.78
N GLY A 110 -0.81 -2.20 13.84
CA GLY A 110 -1.12 -1.44 15.06
C GLY A 110 -0.64 0.00 14.95
N VAL A 111 -1.40 0.91 15.52
CA VAL A 111 -1.13 2.33 15.58
C VAL A 111 -1.19 2.76 17.04
N ALA A 112 -0.06 3.15 17.58
CA ALA A 112 0.05 3.62 18.97
C ALA A 112 -0.33 5.09 19.09
N LYS A 113 0.00 5.91 18.08
CA LYS A 113 -0.21 7.35 18.13
C LYS A 113 -0.43 7.93 16.75
N VAL A 114 -1.32 8.90 16.64
CA VAL A 114 -1.52 9.75 15.46
C VAL A 114 -1.41 11.20 15.87
N THR A 115 -0.65 11.99 15.12
CA THR A 115 -0.48 13.43 15.31
C THR A 115 -0.87 14.14 14.03
N VAL A 116 -1.73 15.14 14.10
CA VAL A 116 -2.21 15.93 12.97
C VAL A 116 -1.84 17.38 13.20
N ASN A 117 -1.04 17.99 12.31
CA ASN A 117 -0.54 19.35 12.43
C ASN A 117 0.07 19.63 13.83
N GLY A 118 0.85 18.68 14.35
CA GLY A 118 1.51 18.78 15.66
C GLY A 118 0.62 18.51 16.87
N LYS A 119 -0.67 18.22 16.68
CA LYS A 119 -1.60 17.90 17.79
C LYS A 119 -1.99 16.43 17.75
N GLN A 120 -1.99 15.79 18.91
CA GLN A 120 -2.44 14.39 19.01
C GLN A 120 -3.91 14.27 18.64
N ALA A 121 -4.21 13.32 17.74
CA ALA A 121 -5.56 12.99 17.31
C ALA A 121 -6.14 11.85 18.15
N GLU A 122 -7.47 11.83 18.26
CA GLU A 122 -8.19 10.70 18.83
C GLU A 122 -8.45 9.64 17.74
N GLY A 123 -7.83 8.47 17.91
CA GLY A 123 -7.97 7.35 16.98
C GLY A 123 -7.15 7.50 15.68
N ARG A 124 -7.56 6.76 14.66
CA ARG A 124 -6.82 6.60 13.38
C ARG A 124 -7.48 7.34 12.21
N LEU A 125 -8.63 7.95 12.41
CA LEU A 125 -9.34 8.71 11.38
C LEU A 125 -8.91 10.19 11.44
N VAL A 126 -8.21 10.61 10.39
CA VAL A 126 -7.72 11.99 10.25
C VAL A 126 -8.74 12.80 9.46
N ARG A 127 -9.33 13.79 10.14
CA ARG A 127 -10.22 14.76 9.51
C ARG A 127 -9.44 16.02 9.17
N ALA A 128 -9.65 16.58 7.99
CA ALA A 128 -9.17 17.91 7.68
C ALA A 128 -10.01 18.93 8.46
N GLY A 129 -9.34 19.91 9.05
CA GLY A 129 -10.03 21.10 9.57
C GLY A 129 -10.61 21.94 8.42
N GLU A 130 -11.64 22.73 8.69
CA GLU A 130 -12.24 23.61 7.70
C GLU A 130 -11.21 24.61 7.14
N GLY A 131 -11.21 24.80 5.82
CA GLY A 131 -10.37 25.78 5.12
C GLY A 131 -8.90 25.39 4.97
N LEU A 132 -8.48 24.18 5.36
CA LEU A 132 -7.12 23.71 5.15
C LEU A 132 -6.95 23.12 3.75
N SER A 133 -5.86 23.50 3.07
CA SER A 133 -5.42 22.90 1.80
C SER A 133 -4.37 21.81 2.00
N GLU A 134 -3.65 21.83 3.12
CA GLU A 134 -2.59 20.88 3.45
C GLU A 134 -2.70 20.44 4.92
N VAL A 135 -2.39 19.19 5.18
CA VAL A 135 -2.40 18.56 6.51
C VAL A 135 -1.17 17.68 6.67
N SER A 136 -0.40 17.90 7.73
CA SER A 136 0.69 17.01 8.12
C SER A 136 0.17 15.94 9.09
N VAL A 137 0.49 14.68 8.79
CA VAL A 137 0.07 13.53 9.61
C VAL A 137 1.30 12.71 9.97
N GLU A 138 1.51 12.53 11.26
CA GLU A 138 2.55 11.63 11.78
C GLU A 138 1.88 10.45 12.48
N VAL A 139 2.31 9.24 12.15
CA VAL A 139 1.76 8.00 12.69
C VAL A 139 2.89 7.16 13.26
N GLU A 140 2.78 6.83 14.53
CA GLU A 140 3.67 5.87 15.20
C GLU A 140 2.98 4.52 15.28
N MET A 141 3.62 3.50 14.67
CA MET A 141 3.15 2.13 14.76
C MET A 141 3.54 1.51 16.11
N GLY A 142 2.62 0.70 16.64
CA GLY A 142 2.80 0.02 17.92
C GLY A 142 1.49 -0.61 18.41
N SER A 143 1.57 -1.32 19.49
CA SER A 143 0.44 -1.91 20.24
C SER A 143 0.29 -1.23 21.58
#